data_8ca3e4bddaf7ba253d70c548cfac93db
#
_entry.id   8ca3e4bddaf7ba253d70c548cfac93db
#
_cell.length_a   1.000
_cell.length_b   1.000
_cell.length_c   1.000
_cell.angle_alpha   90.00
_cell.angle_beta   90.00
_cell.angle_gamma   90.00
#
_symmetry.space_group_name_H-M   'P 1'
#
loop_
_entity.id
_entity.type
_entity.pdbx_description
1 polymer ?
#
loop_
_entity_poly.entity_id
_entity_poly.type
_entity_poly.pdbx_seq_one_letter_code
_entity_poly.pdbx_strand_id
1 'polypeptide(L)'
;LSELIGIKDTDVDLAECNLRVTGKRNKERIIPFSNDFSKKIEQYIRFRNEKIEAITPYLFVLENGKKLYPYMVYNLIHNTMSQISSLSRKSPHILRHTFATGLLNEGADINAVKELLGHSSLSATQIYTHTSFDELYNIYKHAHPRAK
;
A
#
# COMPACT_ATOMS: atom_id res chain seq x y z
N LEU A 1 0.23 -4.70 8.34
CA LEU A 1 -0.74 -5.74 7.96
C LEU A 1 -2.17 -5.31 8.22
N SER A 2 -2.50 -4.77 9.39
CA SER A 2 -3.85 -4.34 9.76
C SER A 2 -4.44 -3.34 8.77
N GLU A 3 -3.66 -2.38 8.32
CA GLU A 3 -4.06 -1.40 7.31
C GLU A 3 -4.46 -2.09 5.99
N LEU A 4 -3.60 -2.97 5.46
CA LEU A 4 -3.87 -3.72 4.23
C LEU A 4 -5.18 -4.52 4.31
N ILE A 5 -5.38 -5.22 5.43
CA ILE A 5 -6.57 -6.04 5.67
C ILE A 5 -7.84 -5.18 5.80
N GLY A 6 -7.68 -3.93 6.23
CA GLY A 6 -8.78 -3.00 6.46
C GLY A 6 -9.20 -2.20 5.24
N ILE A 7 -8.43 -2.23 4.13
CA ILE A 7 -8.75 -1.46 2.92
C ILE A 7 -10.11 -1.87 2.38
N LYS A 8 -10.91 -0.88 2.04
CA LYS A 8 -12.21 -1.05 1.39
C LYS A 8 -12.16 -0.62 -0.07
N ASP A 9 -13.12 -1.04 -0.87
CA ASP A 9 -13.24 -0.58 -2.25
C ASP A 9 -13.36 0.96 -2.34
N THR A 10 -14.06 1.55 -1.39
CA THR A 10 -14.25 3.02 -1.29
C THR A 10 -12.98 3.79 -0.92
N ASP A 11 -11.93 3.10 -0.50
CA ASP A 11 -10.64 3.73 -0.15
C ASP A 11 -9.71 3.84 -1.35
N VAL A 12 -10.08 3.24 -2.50
CA VAL A 12 -9.27 3.21 -3.72
C VAL A 12 -9.85 4.16 -4.74
N ASP A 13 -9.05 5.11 -5.18
CA ASP A 13 -9.35 5.97 -6.34
C ASP A 13 -8.51 5.50 -7.52
N LEU A 14 -9.14 4.78 -8.43
CA LEU A 14 -8.47 4.25 -9.63
C LEU A 14 -8.16 5.33 -10.66
N ALA A 15 -8.96 6.41 -10.70
CA ALA A 15 -8.77 7.50 -11.65
C ALA A 15 -7.59 8.38 -11.24
N GLU A 16 -7.55 8.76 -9.95
CA GLU A 16 -6.46 9.56 -9.37
C GLU A 16 -5.25 8.72 -8.94
N CYS A 17 -5.30 7.38 -9.14
CA CYS A 17 -4.23 6.45 -8.77
C CYS A 17 -3.77 6.61 -7.32
N ASN A 18 -4.70 6.67 -6.39
CA ASN A 18 -4.39 6.81 -4.99
C ASN A 18 -5.21 5.88 -4.08
N LEU A 19 -4.67 5.63 -2.90
CA LEU A 19 -5.26 4.79 -1.87
C LEU A 19 -5.28 5.53 -0.54
N ARG A 20 -6.46 5.67 0.06
CA ARG A 20 -6.61 6.17 1.42
C ARG A 20 -6.40 5.04 2.42
N VAL A 21 -5.53 5.26 3.39
CA VAL A 21 -5.21 4.27 4.43
C VAL A 21 -5.40 4.89 5.81
N THR A 22 -6.20 4.23 6.64
CA THR A 22 -6.39 4.62 8.03
C THR A 22 -5.43 3.83 8.93
N GLY A 23 -4.53 4.54 9.56
CA GLY A 23 -3.51 3.99 10.46
C GLY A 23 -3.92 4.04 11.93
N LYS A 24 -2.94 3.89 12.81
CA LYS A 24 -3.13 3.99 14.27
C LYS A 24 -3.71 5.36 14.67
N ARG A 25 -4.58 5.38 15.67
CA ARG A 25 -5.26 6.60 16.18
C ARG A 25 -6.13 7.28 15.12
N ASN A 26 -6.67 6.49 14.18
CA ASN A 26 -7.53 7.00 13.10
C ASN A 26 -6.87 8.08 12.22
N LYS A 27 -5.54 8.06 12.10
CA LYS A 27 -4.84 8.96 11.18
C LYS A 27 -4.94 8.42 9.78
N GLU A 28 -5.43 9.24 8.87
CA GLU A 28 -5.52 8.93 7.45
C GLU A 28 -4.30 9.46 6.69
N ARG A 29 -3.90 8.75 5.67
CA ARG A 29 -2.94 9.18 4.68
C ARG A 29 -3.29 8.65 3.30
N ILE A 30 -2.83 9.37 2.28
CA ILE A 30 -2.98 8.97 0.89
C ILE A 30 -1.66 8.34 0.42
N ILE A 31 -1.77 7.21 -0.26
CA ILE A 31 -0.64 6.49 -0.86
C ILE A 31 -0.84 6.50 -2.37
N PRO A 32 0.03 7.19 -3.13
CA PRO A 32 -0.03 7.17 -4.59
C PRO A 32 0.46 5.83 -5.14
N PHE A 33 -0.05 5.44 -6.30
CA PHE A 33 0.40 4.27 -7.03
C PHE A 33 0.41 4.50 -8.54
N SER A 34 1.07 3.62 -9.30
CA SER A 34 1.19 3.76 -10.75
C SER A 34 -0.11 3.39 -11.48
N ASN A 35 -0.29 3.91 -12.70
CA ASN A 35 -1.37 3.53 -13.60
C ASN A 35 -1.41 2.02 -13.88
N ASP A 36 -0.26 1.37 -13.99
CA ASP A 36 -0.20 -0.08 -14.18
C ASP A 36 -0.70 -0.85 -12.97
N PHE A 37 -0.47 -0.31 -11.77
CA PHE A 37 -1.01 -0.89 -10.56
C PHE A 37 -2.52 -0.64 -10.45
N SER A 38 -3.01 0.52 -10.88
CA SER A 38 -4.45 0.81 -10.99
C SER A 38 -5.17 -0.23 -11.85
N LYS A 39 -4.65 -0.52 -13.04
CA LYS A 39 -5.20 -1.55 -13.94
C LYS A 39 -5.23 -2.95 -13.28
N LYS A 40 -4.20 -3.29 -12.51
CA LYS A 40 -4.16 -4.57 -11.77
C LYS A 40 -5.20 -4.64 -10.66
N ILE A 41 -5.40 -3.55 -9.92
CA ILE A 41 -6.46 -3.46 -8.91
C ILE A 41 -7.82 -3.60 -9.57
N GLU A 42 -8.06 -2.91 -10.68
CA GLU A 42 -9.32 -3.01 -11.44
C GLU A 42 -9.59 -4.44 -11.90
N GLN A 43 -8.61 -5.10 -12.51
CA GLN A 43 -8.71 -6.51 -12.92
C GLN A 43 -9.02 -7.42 -11.75
N TYR A 44 -8.35 -7.20 -10.60
CA TYR A 44 -8.60 -7.96 -9.39
C TYR A 44 -10.04 -7.77 -8.88
N ILE A 45 -10.53 -6.53 -8.83
CA ILE A 45 -11.90 -6.22 -8.39
C ILE A 45 -12.92 -6.92 -9.29
N ARG A 46 -12.74 -6.87 -10.60
CA ARG A 46 -13.60 -7.58 -11.56
C ARG A 46 -13.61 -9.08 -11.29
N PHE A 47 -12.42 -9.70 -11.25
CA PHE A 47 -12.28 -11.14 -10.97
C PHE A 47 -12.89 -11.54 -9.62
N ARG A 48 -12.65 -10.76 -8.57
CA ARG A 48 -13.24 -10.98 -7.25
C ARG A 48 -14.77 -10.98 -7.31
N ASN A 49 -15.35 -9.97 -7.95
CA ASN A 49 -16.80 -9.80 -8.04
C ASN A 49 -17.47 -10.90 -8.88
N GLU A 50 -16.77 -11.46 -9.86
CA GLU A 50 -17.24 -12.61 -10.65
C GLU A 50 -17.20 -13.92 -9.85
N LYS A 51 -16.25 -14.08 -8.93
CA LYS A 51 -16.02 -15.33 -8.20
C LYS A 51 -16.71 -15.38 -6.84
N ILE A 52 -16.98 -14.24 -6.24
CA ILE A 52 -17.45 -14.12 -4.87
C ILE A 52 -18.84 -13.47 -4.88
N GLU A 53 -19.87 -14.27 -4.59
CA GLU A 53 -21.26 -13.79 -4.50
C GLU A 53 -21.52 -12.93 -3.25
N ALA A 54 -20.68 -13.06 -2.22
CA ALA A 54 -20.84 -12.33 -0.97
C ALA A 54 -20.54 -10.85 -1.14
N ILE A 55 -21.47 -9.98 -0.77
CA ILE A 55 -21.27 -8.53 -0.69
C ILE A 55 -20.31 -8.25 0.45
N THR A 56 -19.15 -7.68 0.13
CA THR A 56 -18.12 -7.31 1.09
C THR A 56 -17.62 -5.89 0.82
N PRO A 57 -17.41 -5.08 1.87
CA PRO A 57 -16.82 -3.76 1.68
C PRO A 57 -15.30 -3.80 1.50
N TYR A 58 -14.65 -4.94 1.79
CA TYR A 58 -13.19 -5.04 1.79
C TYR A 58 -12.64 -5.29 0.39
N LEU A 59 -11.57 -4.57 0.05
CA LEU A 59 -10.87 -4.75 -1.21
C LEU A 59 -10.30 -6.16 -1.33
N PHE A 60 -9.56 -6.62 -0.33
CA PHE A 60 -8.96 -7.94 -0.31
C PHE A 60 -9.72 -8.90 0.59
N VAL A 61 -10.12 -10.03 0.03
CA VAL A 61 -10.94 -11.03 0.70
C VAL A 61 -10.43 -12.45 0.45
N LEU A 62 -10.89 -13.38 1.27
CA LEU A 62 -10.72 -14.81 1.04
C LEU A 62 -11.65 -15.28 -0.08
N GLU A 63 -11.44 -16.50 -0.61
CA GLU A 63 -12.30 -17.11 -1.61
C GLU A 63 -13.78 -17.22 -1.18
N ASN A 64 -14.04 -17.29 0.11
CA ASN A 64 -15.39 -17.31 0.68
C ASN A 64 -15.95 -15.90 0.98
N GLY A 65 -15.33 -14.84 0.48
CA GLY A 65 -15.73 -13.43 0.67
C GLY A 65 -15.43 -12.85 2.05
N LYS A 66 -14.88 -13.63 2.98
CA LYS A 66 -14.52 -13.11 4.32
C LYS A 66 -13.26 -12.26 4.28
N LYS A 67 -13.17 -11.35 5.24
CA LYS A 67 -12.01 -10.49 5.46
C LYS A 67 -10.73 -11.32 5.64
N LEU A 68 -9.60 -10.85 5.09
CA LEU A 68 -8.29 -11.44 5.33
C LEU A 68 -7.91 -11.35 6.81
N TYR A 69 -7.00 -12.22 7.24
CA TYR A 69 -6.43 -12.19 8.59
C TYR A 69 -4.89 -12.12 8.54
N PRO A 70 -4.26 -11.56 9.58
CA PRO A 70 -2.83 -11.21 9.54
C PRO A 70 -1.89 -12.36 9.20
N TYR A 71 -2.16 -13.55 9.75
CA TYR A 71 -1.32 -14.74 9.53
C TYR A 71 -1.29 -15.18 8.06
N MET A 72 -2.45 -15.13 7.38
CA MET A 72 -2.53 -15.48 5.95
C MET A 72 -1.70 -14.51 5.10
N VAL A 73 -1.85 -13.20 5.34
CA VAL A 73 -1.09 -12.19 4.59
C VAL A 73 0.41 -12.32 4.86
N TYR A 74 0.78 -12.59 6.11
CA TYR A 74 2.18 -12.86 6.45
C TYR A 74 2.73 -14.05 5.69
N ASN A 75 2.03 -15.18 5.67
CA ASN A 75 2.44 -16.39 4.97
C ASN A 75 2.53 -16.18 3.45
N LEU A 76 1.55 -15.47 2.87
CA LEU A 76 1.58 -15.15 1.44
C LEU A 76 2.83 -14.36 1.09
N ILE A 77 3.15 -13.30 1.83
CA ILE A 77 4.35 -12.49 1.62
C ILE A 77 5.61 -13.33 1.83
N HIS A 78 5.68 -14.10 2.93
CA HIS A 78 6.83 -14.94 3.24
C HIS A 78 7.10 -15.96 2.12
N ASN A 79 6.06 -16.66 1.65
CA ASN A 79 6.18 -17.67 0.60
C ASN A 79 6.59 -17.03 -0.73
N THR A 80 5.97 -15.92 -1.12
CA THR A 80 6.32 -15.20 -2.34
C THR A 80 7.78 -14.71 -2.31
N MET A 81 8.20 -14.12 -1.21
CA MET A 81 9.60 -13.68 -1.05
C MET A 81 10.58 -14.86 -1.05
N SER A 82 10.14 -16.03 -0.58
CA SER A 82 11.00 -17.24 -0.55
C SER A 82 11.31 -17.78 -1.94
N GLN A 83 10.44 -17.52 -2.91
CA GLN A 83 10.63 -17.92 -4.30
C GLN A 83 11.61 -17.01 -5.06
N ILE A 84 11.74 -15.74 -4.67
CA ILE A 84 12.45 -14.72 -5.43
C ILE A 84 13.69 -14.16 -4.71
N SER A 85 13.91 -14.50 -3.46
CA SER A 85 14.96 -13.92 -2.64
C SER A 85 15.65 -14.95 -1.75
N SER A 86 17.00 -14.89 -1.72
CA SER A 86 17.85 -15.66 -0.81
C SER A 86 17.99 -15.03 0.58
N LEU A 87 17.32 -13.91 0.86
CA LEU A 87 17.38 -13.22 2.15
C LEU A 87 16.96 -14.15 3.29
N SER A 88 17.69 -14.11 4.39
CA SER A 88 17.43 -14.92 5.59
C SER A 88 16.13 -14.51 6.30
N ARG A 89 15.76 -13.24 6.22
CA ARG A 89 14.51 -12.72 6.81
C ARG A 89 13.55 -12.28 5.70
N LYS A 90 12.32 -12.81 5.72
CA LYS A 90 11.28 -12.61 4.71
C LYS A 90 9.99 -12.23 5.41
N SER A 91 9.70 -10.94 5.51
CA SER A 91 8.55 -10.45 6.26
C SER A 91 8.04 -9.13 5.68
N PRO A 92 6.79 -8.74 5.98
CA PRO A 92 6.25 -7.43 5.61
C PRO A 92 7.10 -6.25 6.07
N HIS A 93 7.79 -6.38 7.21
CA HIS A 93 8.70 -5.34 7.72
C HIS A 93 9.93 -5.16 6.83
N ILE A 94 10.46 -6.23 6.27
CA ILE A 94 11.58 -6.15 5.32
C ILE A 94 11.15 -5.43 4.04
N LEU A 95 9.99 -5.77 3.47
CA LEU A 95 9.46 -5.05 2.31
C LEU A 95 9.31 -3.56 2.57
N ARG A 96 8.76 -3.21 3.74
CA ARG A 96 8.61 -1.82 4.15
C ARG A 96 9.95 -1.11 4.30
N HIS A 97 10.94 -1.77 4.90
CA HIS A 97 12.29 -1.22 5.07
C HIS A 97 12.98 -1.02 3.71
N THR A 98 12.93 -2.02 2.83
CA THR A 98 13.50 -1.94 1.48
C THR A 98 12.87 -0.80 0.69
N PHE A 99 11.54 -0.65 0.76
CA PHE A 99 10.83 0.45 0.12
C PHE A 99 11.29 1.81 0.65
N ALA A 100 11.36 1.98 1.98
CA ALA A 100 11.82 3.22 2.60
C ALA A 100 13.26 3.57 2.18
N THR A 101 14.16 2.58 2.22
CA THR A 101 15.56 2.76 1.82
C THR A 101 15.67 3.12 0.35
N GLY A 102 14.88 2.48 -0.52
CA GLY A 102 14.83 2.81 -1.94
C GLY A 102 14.47 4.27 -2.18
N LEU A 103 13.40 4.76 -1.55
CA LEU A 103 12.98 6.16 -1.67
C LEU A 103 14.07 7.14 -1.18
N LEU A 104 14.68 6.86 -0.03
CA LEU A 104 15.74 7.72 0.51
C LEU A 104 16.98 7.74 -0.39
N ASN A 105 17.37 6.62 -0.98
CA ASN A 105 18.49 6.53 -1.91
C ASN A 105 18.26 7.33 -3.20
N GLU A 106 17.00 7.47 -3.62
CA GLU A 106 16.60 8.32 -4.76
C GLU A 106 16.39 9.79 -4.38
N GLY A 107 16.73 10.17 -3.15
CA GLY A 107 16.72 11.56 -2.70
C GLY A 107 15.39 12.03 -2.08
N ALA A 108 14.47 11.11 -1.75
CA ALA A 108 13.25 11.49 -1.06
C ALA A 108 13.53 12.10 0.31
N ASP A 109 12.78 13.16 0.66
CA ASP A 109 12.84 13.74 1.99
C ASP A 109 12.44 12.71 3.07
N ILE A 110 13.21 12.63 4.13
CA ILE A 110 13.01 11.66 5.21
C ILE A 110 11.68 11.85 5.93
N ASN A 111 11.16 13.08 6.03
CA ASN A 111 9.88 13.35 6.67
C ASN A 111 8.74 12.89 5.77
N ALA A 112 8.85 13.12 4.45
CA ALA A 112 7.90 12.61 3.46
C ALA A 112 7.82 11.07 3.49
N VAL A 113 8.96 10.38 3.57
CA VAL A 113 9.00 8.91 3.71
C VAL A 113 8.38 8.44 5.03
N LYS A 114 8.65 9.13 6.14
CA LYS A 114 8.03 8.82 7.44
C LYS A 114 6.52 8.98 7.41
N GLU A 115 5.99 10.04 6.81
CA GLU A 115 4.56 10.28 6.66
C GLU A 115 3.89 9.21 5.79
N LEU A 116 4.46 8.92 4.62
CA LEU A 116 3.98 7.87 3.72
C LEU A 116 3.90 6.52 4.43
N LEU A 117 4.86 6.22 5.28
CA LEU A 117 4.89 5.01 6.07
C LEU A 117 4.00 5.06 7.31
N GLY A 118 3.46 6.21 7.71
CA GLY A 118 2.61 6.36 8.89
C GLY A 118 3.36 6.20 10.21
N HIS A 119 4.61 6.66 10.31
CA HIS A 119 5.34 6.74 11.56
C HIS A 119 4.77 7.84 12.45
N SER A 120 4.29 7.49 13.64
CA SER A 120 3.49 8.32 14.54
C SER A 120 4.25 9.33 15.39
N SER A 121 5.54 9.57 15.18
CA SER A 121 6.27 10.56 15.98
C SER A 121 6.55 11.80 15.15
N LEU A 122 5.67 12.73 15.21
CA LEU A 122 5.81 14.18 15.32
C LEU A 122 4.43 14.80 15.20
N SER A 123 4.05 15.54 16.22
CA SER A 123 2.84 16.34 16.28
C SER A 123 2.85 17.37 15.16
N ALA A 124 1.98 17.23 14.21
CA ALA A 124 1.28 18.33 13.53
C ALA A 124 0.34 17.71 12.51
N THR A 125 -0.88 18.12 12.59
CA THR A 125 -1.87 18.03 11.53
C THR A 125 -1.38 18.93 10.38
N GLN A 126 -0.43 18.45 9.60
CA GLN A 126 -0.16 19.03 8.31
C GLN A 126 -1.17 18.42 7.34
N ILE A 127 -2.15 19.23 7.01
CA ILE A 127 -3.00 19.03 5.86
C ILE A 127 -2.06 18.84 4.68
N TYR A 128 -2.11 17.65 4.05
CA TYR A 128 -1.46 17.44 2.77
C TYR A 128 -1.96 18.53 1.81
N THR A 129 -1.13 19.51 1.52
CA THR A 129 -1.38 20.41 0.41
C THR A 129 -1.11 19.61 -0.88
N HIS A 130 -1.83 19.91 -1.94
CA HIS A 130 -1.64 19.29 -3.27
C HIS A 130 -0.15 19.23 -3.67
N THR A 131 0.64 20.21 -3.27
CA THR A 131 2.08 20.31 -3.53
C THR A 131 2.89 19.17 -2.93
N SER A 132 2.60 18.72 -1.72
CA SER A 132 3.32 17.59 -1.10
C SER A 132 2.93 16.23 -1.70
N PHE A 133 1.73 16.11 -2.26
CA PHE A 133 1.29 14.91 -2.95
C PHE A 133 2.00 14.76 -4.31
N ASP A 134 2.07 15.83 -5.08
CA ASP A 134 2.75 15.86 -6.38
C ASP A 134 4.26 15.59 -6.23
N GLU A 135 4.85 16.11 -5.18
CA GLU A 135 6.26 15.87 -4.83
C GLU A 135 6.51 14.39 -4.47
N LEU A 136 5.68 13.80 -3.62
CA LEU A 136 5.73 12.39 -3.28
C LEU A 136 5.45 11.48 -4.48
N TYR A 137 4.49 11.85 -5.33
CA TYR A 137 4.18 11.13 -6.55
C TYR A 137 5.36 11.15 -7.54
N ASN A 138 6.00 12.31 -7.71
CA ASN A 138 7.17 12.44 -8.58
C ASN A 138 8.35 11.63 -8.04
N ILE A 139 8.62 11.68 -6.74
CA ILE A 139 9.66 10.86 -6.09
C ILE A 139 9.36 9.37 -6.25
N TYR A 140 8.11 8.96 -6.01
CA TYR A 140 7.67 7.58 -6.22
C TYR A 140 7.88 7.14 -7.67
N LYS A 141 7.51 7.97 -8.64
CA LYS A 141 7.64 7.68 -10.07
C LYS A 141 9.10 7.52 -10.51
N HIS A 142 10.03 8.25 -9.90
CA HIS A 142 11.47 8.12 -10.19
C HIS A 142 12.13 6.98 -9.42
N ALA A 143 11.74 6.76 -8.17
CA ALA A 143 12.36 5.80 -7.26
C ALA A 143 11.85 4.36 -7.42
N HIS A 144 10.63 4.17 -7.93
CA HIS A 144 10.04 2.83 -7.98
C HIS A 144 10.31 2.15 -9.33
N PRO A 145 10.96 0.97 -9.38
CA PRO A 145 11.35 0.29 -10.63
C PRO A 145 10.17 -0.02 -11.59
N ARG A 146 8.94 -0.02 -11.06
CA ARG A 146 7.70 -0.30 -11.83
C ARG A 146 6.77 0.92 -11.93
N ALA A 147 7.25 2.12 -11.63
CA ALA A 147 6.46 3.34 -11.74
C ALA A 147 6.61 4.04 -13.11
N LYS A 148 7.34 3.40 -14.02
CA LYS A 148 7.52 3.86 -15.41
C LYS A 148 6.32 3.47 -16.25
#